data_123db3c691d89a30e651580823e93670
#
_entry.id   123db3c691d89a30e651580823e93670
#
_cell.length_a   1.000
_cell.length_b   1.000
_cell.length_c   1.000
_cell.angle_alpha   90.00
_cell.angle_beta   90.00
_cell.angle_gamma   90.00
#
_symmetry.space_group_name_H-M   'P 1'
#
loop_
_entity.id
_entity.type
_entity.pdbx_description
1 polymer ?
#
loop_
_entity_poly.entity_id
_entity_poly.type
_entity_poly.pdbx_seq_one_letter_code
_entity_poly.pdbx_strand_id
1 'polypeptide(L)'
;HLGFKDNEYKEVGVEICKNEADILSKADIIVQLGLLSDDNLLLLKAKQTLVGVFNPYINKEKIENLSKKNINVFSLEMLPRITRAQSMDILSSQANLAGYKAVIESFANFEKAIPMMMTAAGTIPAAKVLVVGAGVAGLQAIATAKRMGAIVFATDVRMTSKEQVESLGGKFLTVEGSENLETEGGYAKEASAEFKKKQEDLLSETLKKIDIVIC
;
A
#
# COMPACT_ATOMS: atom_id res chain seq x y z
N HIS A 1 -11.91 7.13 9.35
CA HIS A 1 -12.88 6.76 10.40
C HIS A 1 -13.19 5.27 10.31
N LEU A 2 -12.80 4.51 11.34
CA LEU A 2 -13.03 3.05 11.41
C LEU A 2 -14.47 2.69 11.84
N GLY A 3 -15.33 3.69 12.08
CA GLY A 3 -16.72 3.49 12.50
C GLY A 3 -16.94 3.33 14.00
N PHE A 4 -15.90 3.14 14.78
CA PHE A 4 -15.99 3.05 16.25
C PHE A 4 -16.31 4.41 16.87
N LYS A 5 -17.26 4.43 17.82
CA LYS A 5 -17.69 5.63 18.53
C LYS A 5 -17.07 5.67 19.94
N ASP A 6 -16.98 6.86 20.51
CA ASP A 6 -16.43 7.07 21.85
C ASP A 6 -17.09 6.20 22.94
N ASN A 7 -18.40 5.94 22.79
CA ASN A 7 -19.12 5.09 23.74
C ASN A 7 -18.62 3.65 23.74
N GLU A 8 -18.26 3.10 22.57
CA GLU A 8 -17.73 1.73 22.43
C GLU A 8 -16.37 1.60 23.13
N TYR A 9 -15.55 2.67 23.08
CA TYR A 9 -14.30 2.72 23.83
C TYR A 9 -14.53 2.80 25.34
N LYS A 10 -15.54 3.60 25.78
CA LYS A 10 -15.89 3.70 27.22
C LYS A 10 -16.39 2.38 27.78
N GLU A 11 -17.16 1.62 27.01
CA GLU A 11 -17.71 0.31 27.41
C GLU A 11 -16.60 -0.71 27.74
N VAL A 12 -15.43 -0.58 27.10
CA VAL A 12 -14.25 -1.42 27.37
C VAL A 12 -13.27 -0.76 28.35
N GLY A 13 -13.68 0.30 29.05
CA GLY A 13 -12.91 0.95 30.12
C GLY A 13 -11.90 2.01 29.65
N VAL A 14 -11.99 2.48 28.40
CA VAL A 14 -11.12 3.56 27.90
C VAL A 14 -11.61 4.92 28.36
N GLU A 15 -10.72 5.74 28.93
CA GLU A 15 -10.98 7.15 29.24
C GLU A 15 -10.92 7.98 27.96
N ILE A 16 -11.96 8.75 27.66
CA ILE A 16 -11.98 9.69 26.54
C ILE A 16 -11.56 11.07 27.06
N CYS A 17 -10.37 11.52 26.64
CA CYS A 17 -9.85 12.84 26.99
C CYS A 17 -10.42 13.92 26.07
N LYS A 18 -10.53 15.16 26.59
CA LYS A 18 -11.09 16.29 25.84
C LYS A 18 -10.13 16.90 24.83
N ASN A 19 -8.83 16.80 25.09
CA ASN A 19 -7.78 17.35 24.24
C ASN A 19 -6.52 16.47 24.27
N GLU A 20 -5.65 16.67 23.30
CA GLU A 20 -4.40 15.91 23.16
C GLU A 20 -3.41 16.18 24.30
N ALA A 21 -3.35 17.40 24.82
CA ALA A 21 -2.42 17.77 25.88
C ALA A 21 -2.65 16.95 27.17
N ASP A 22 -3.91 16.65 27.49
CA ASP A 22 -4.26 15.81 28.63
C ASP A 22 -3.69 14.39 28.49
N ILE A 23 -3.76 13.83 27.27
CA ILE A 23 -3.19 12.52 26.96
C ILE A 23 -1.66 12.58 27.06
N LEU A 24 -1.02 13.53 26.37
CA LEU A 24 0.43 13.65 26.30
C LEU A 24 1.07 13.89 27.67
N SER A 25 0.34 14.54 28.58
CA SER A 25 0.81 14.80 29.95
C SER A 25 0.75 13.59 30.86
N LYS A 26 -0.11 12.57 30.59
CA LYS A 26 -0.40 11.44 31.47
C LYS A 26 0.15 10.11 30.94
N ALA A 27 0.17 9.92 29.62
CA ALA A 27 0.50 8.64 29.02
C ALA A 27 1.99 8.33 29.09
N ASP A 28 2.35 7.09 29.44
CA ASP A 28 3.71 6.57 29.35
C ASP A 28 4.05 6.11 27.94
N ILE A 29 3.04 5.57 27.23
CA ILE A 29 3.15 5.09 25.85
C ILE A 29 2.08 5.79 25.02
N ILE A 30 2.51 6.44 23.95
CA ILE A 30 1.65 7.17 23.02
C ILE A 30 1.70 6.45 21.67
N VAL A 31 0.52 6.01 21.19
CA VAL A 31 0.36 5.37 19.88
C VAL A 31 -0.36 6.34 18.94
N GLN A 32 0.26 6.63 17.78
CA GLN A 32 -0.26 7.62 16.85
C GLN A 32 0.12 7.33 15.41
N LEU A 33 -0.75 7.68 14.46
CA LEU A 33 -0.45 7.73 13.04
C LEU A 33 0.13 9.11 12.68
N GLY A 34 1.35 9.15 12.19
CA GLY A 34 2.05 10.39 11.91
C GLY A 34 2.74 11.00 13.13
N LEU A 35 3.70 11.88 12.88
CA LEU A 35 4.39 12.60 13.96
C LEU A 35 3.46 13.68 14.53
N LEU A 36 3.55 13.89 15.83
CA LEU A 36 2.84 14.98 16.53
C LEU A 36 3.20 16.34 15.93
N SER A 37 2.29 17.33 16.08
CA SER A 37 2.59 18.73 15.76
C SER A 37 3.74 19.25 16.61
N ASP A 38 4.41 20.29 16.13
CA ASP A 38 5.57 20.87 16.85
C ASP A 38 5.20 21.30 18.26
N ASP A 39 4.02 21.88 18.45
CA ASP A 39 3.53 22.28 19.76
C ASP A 39 3.32 21.08 20.69
N ASN A 40 2.76 19.98 20.17
CA ASN A 40 2.54 18.76 20.93
C ASN A 40 3.86 18.02 21.25
N LEU A 41 4.88 18.09 20.37
CA LEU A 41 6.21 17.57 20.65
C LEU A 41 6.89 18.27 21.83
N LEU A 42 6.55 19.54 22.10
CA LEU A 42 7.06 20.27 23.26
C LEU A 42 6.47 19.78 24.57
N LEU A 43 5.25 19.24 24.55
CA LEU A 43 4.55 18.73 25.75
C LEU A 43 5.08 17.36 26.22
N LEU A 44 5.85 16.68 25.39
CA LEU A 44 6.37 15.35 25.70
C LEU A 44 7.43 15.39 26.83
N LYS A 45 7.37 14.39 27.70
CA LYS A 45 8.25 14.24 28.85
C LYS A 45 9.30 13.17 28.61
N ALA A 46 10.44 13.30 29.26
CA ALA A 46 11.48 12.27 29.26
C ALA A 46 10.91 10.91 29.69
N LYS A 47 11.43 9.84 29.09
CA LYS A 47 11.06 8.42 29.29
C LYS A 47 9.71 8.00 28.67
N GLN A 48 8.93 8.90 28.08
CA GLN A 48 7.77 8.51 27.31
C GLN A 48 8.20 7.70 26.08
N THR A 49 7.30 6.87 25.58
CA THR A 49 7.49 6.05 24.39
C THR A 49 6.48 6.44 23.31
N LEU A 50 6.94 6.81 22.13
CA LEU A 50 6.13 7.03 20.94
C LEU A 50 6.17 5.79 20.05
N VAL A 51 5.02 5.30 19.63
CA VAL A 51 4.86 4.19 18.67
C VAL A 51 3.96 4.65 17.55
N GLY A 52 4.42 4.55 16.30
CA GLY A 52 3.60 4.99 15.17
C GLY A 52 4.32 4.98 13.84
N VAL A 53 3.83 5.76 12.89
CA VAL A 53 4.40 5.95 11.54
C VAL A 53 4.93 7.38 11.44
N PHE A 54 6.23 7.55 11.53
CA PHE A 54 6.82 8.87 11.76
C PHE A 54 7.68 9.40 10.60
N ASN A 55 7.86 8.63 9.53
CA ASN A 55 8.70 8.96 8.37
C ASN A 55 10.10 9.46 8.79
N PRO A 56 10.91 8.62 9.45
CA PRO A 56 12.13 9.05 10.12
C PRO A 56 13.18 9.66 9.18
N TYR A 57 13.18 9.30 7.90
CA TYR A 57 14.08 9.89 6.91
C TYR A 57 13.71 11.35 6.60
N ILE A 58 12.42 11.67 6.57
CA ILE A 58 11.90 13.03 6.32
C ILE A 58 11.97 13.86 7.60
N ASN A 59 11.63 13.25 8.75
CA ASN A 59 11.54 13.92 10.04
C ASN A 59 12.79 13.71 10.91
N LYS A 60 13.96 13.49 10.31
CA LYS A 60 15.19 13.13 10.99
C LYS A 60 15.51 14.07 12.15
N GLU A 61 15.52 15.38 11.92
CA GLU A 61 15.84 16.38 12.94
C GLU A 61 14.88 16.33 14.14
N LYS A 62 13.58 16.18 13.89
CA LYS A 62 12.57 16.08 14.96
C LYS A 62 12.78 14.82 15.80
N ILE A 63 13.08 13.69 15.17
CA ILE A 63 13.34 12.42 15.87
C ILE A 63 14.65 12.48 16.67
N GLU A 64 15.69 13.10 16.14
CA GLU A 64 16.94 13.33 16.90
C GLU A 64 16.69 14.23 18.14
N ASN A 65 15.86 15.23 18.01
CA ASN A 65 15.49 16.09 19.14
C ASN A 65 14.67 15.33 20.20
N LEU A 66 13.79 14.41 19.82
CA LEU A 66 13.09 13.52 20.75
C LEU A 66 14.07 12.61 21.48
N SER A 67 15.04 12.04 20.79
CA SER A 67 16.12 11.22 21.39
C SER A 67 16.92 12.01 22.42
N LYS A 68 17.30 13.26 22.10
CA LYS A 68 17.98 14.15 23.06
C LYS A 68 17.16 14.45 24.31
N LYS A 69 15.84 14.42 24.21
CA LYS A 69 14.92 14.54 25.36
C LYS A 69 14.70 13.23 26.12
N ASN A 70 15.43 12.15 25.80
CA ASN A 70 15.26 10.81 26.36
C ASN A 70 13.82 10.24 26.14
N ILE A 71 13.27 10.46 24.96
CA ILE A 71 12.00 9.88 24.52
C ILE A 71 12.32 8.68 23.61
N ASN A 72 11.70 7.53 23.86
CA ASN A 72 11.82 6.37 23.00
C ASN A 72 10.89 6.51 21.79
N VAL A 73 11.40 6.22 20.59
CA VAL A 73 10.62 6.32 19.35
C VAL A 73 10.68 5.00 18.60
N PHE A 74 9.50 4.39 18.35
CA PHE A 74 9.33 3.19 17.53
C PHE A 74 8.54 3.56 16.27
N SER A 75 9.25 3.68 15.16
CA SER A 75 8.68 3.95 13.84
C SER A 75 8.36 2.63 13.16
N LEU A 76 7.06 2.31 13.02
CA LEU A 76 6.60 0.99 12.58
C LEU A 76 6.99 0.67 11.13
N GLU A 77 7.17 1.68 10.29
CA GLU A 77 7.68 1.53 8.93
C GLU A 77 9.15 1.08 8.86
N MET A 78 9.87 1.15 9.99
CA MET A 78 11.26 0.67 10.11
C MET A 78 11.35 -0.79 10.59
N LEU A 79 10.22 -1.45 10.82
CA LEU A 79 10.22 -2.86 11.19
C LEU A 79 10.91 -3.71 10.11
N PRO A 80 11.81 -4.64 10.48
CA PRO A 80 12.51 -5.47 9.51
C PRO A 80 11.53 -6.42 8.81
N ARG A 81 11.79 -6.70 7.53
CA ARG A 81 11.00 -7.66 6.73
C ARG A 81 11.44 -9.10 7.03
N ILE A 82 11.08 -9.58 8.19
CA ILE A 82 11.33 -10.95 8.65
C ILE A 82 10.02 -11.62 9.03
N THR A 83 9.96 -12.94 8.98
CA THR A 83 8.74 -13.72 9.26
C THR A 83 8.08 -13.35 10.58
N ARG A 84 8.88 -13.13 11.62
CA ARG A 84 8.38 -12.76 12.96
C ARG A 84 7.67 -11.40 13.00
N ALA A 85 8.05 -10.47 12.12
CA ALA A 85 7.49 -9.12 12.08
C ALA A 85 6.31 -8.97 11.10
N GLN A 86 5.99 -9.99 10.30
CA GLN A 86 4.93 -9.91 9.28
C GLN A 86 3.56 -9.54 9.86
N SER A 87 3.24 -10.02 11.07
CA SER A 87 1.97 -9.68 11.74
C SER A 87 1.89 -8.22 12.19
N MET A 88 3.02 -7.50 12.19
CA MET A 88 3.13 -6.09 12.57
C MET A 88 3.43 -5.19 11.36
N ASP A 89 3.41 -5.74 10.13
CA ASP A 89 3.72 -5.00 8.89
C ASP A 89 2.54 -4.10 8.50
N ILE A 90 2.57 -2.89 9.03
CA ILE A 90 1.56 -1.87 8.73
C ILE A 90 1.64 -1.38 7.28
N LEU A 91 2.83 -1.42 6.65
CA LEU A 91 2.99 -0.99 5.26
C LEU A 91 2.23 -1.92 4.33
N SER A 92 2.37 -3.23 4.52
CA SER A 92 1.63 -4.22 3.73
C SER A 92 0.12 -4.13 3.96
N SER A 93 -0.35 -3.93 5.18
CA SER A 93 -1.79 -3.79 5.46
C SER A 93 -2.38 -2.55 4.77
N GLN A 94 -1.68 -1.42 4.78
CA GLN A 94 -2.13 -0.21 4.10
C GLN A 94 -2.00 -0.31 2.58
N ALA A 95 -0.93 -0.91 2.07
CA ALA A 95 -0.75 -1.17 0.64
C ALA A 95 -1.88 -2.06 0.08
N ASN A 96 -2.30 -3.07 0.84
CA ASN A 96 -3.43 -3.93 0.47
C ASN A 96 -4.72 -3.12 0.32
N LEU A 97 -5.05 -2.25 1.28
CA LEU A 97 -6.20 -1.35 1.20
C LEU A 97 -6.08 -0.35 0.04
N ALA A 98 -4.89 0.17 -0.22
CA ALA A 98 -4.63 1.08 -1.33
C ALA A 98 -4.92 0.40 -2.68
N GLY A 99 -4.45 -0.84 -2.87
CA GLY A 99 -4.73 -1.62 -4.08
C GLY A 99 -6.22 -1.89 -4.29
N TYR A 100 -6.94 -2.25 -3.22
CA TYR A 100 -8.39 -2.37 -3.27
C TYR A 100 -9.07 -1.05 -3.66
N LYS A 101 -8.72 0.04 -2.97
CA LYS A 101 -9.32 1.36 -3.21
C LYS A 101 -9.05 1.88 -4.61
N ALA A 102 -7.84 1.68 -5.14
CA ALA A 102 -7.48 2.06 -6.50
C ALA A 102 -8.41 1.44 -7.54
N VAL A 103 -8.76 0.15 -7.39
CA VAL A 103 -9.72 -0.51 -8.29
C VAL A 103 -11.11 0.09 -8.15
N ILE A 104 -11.60 0.26 -6.91
CA ILE A 104 -12.94 0.79 -6.67
C ILE A 104 -13.11 2.19 -7.27
N GLU A 105 -12.13 3.08 -7.05
CA GLU A 105 -12.15 4.44 -7.61
C GLU A 105 -12.05 4.44 -9.14
N SER A 106 -11.16 3.61 -9.69
CA SER A 106 -11.03 3.50 -11.15
C SER A 106 -12.32 3.02 -11.79
N PHE A 107 -12.99 2.03 -11.18
CA PHE A 107 -14.24 1.47 -11.71
C PHE A 107 -15.42 2.41 -11.53
N ALA A 108 -15.45 3.17 -10.44
CA ALA A 108 -16.48 4.19 -10.22
C ALA A 108 -16.42 5.34 -11.25
N ASN A 109 -15.23 5.63 -11.78
CA ASN A 109 -15.02 6.67 -12.79
C ASN A 109 -15.01 6.14 -14.23
N PHE A 110 -15.13 4.83 -14.42
CA PHE A 110 -15.15 4.22 -15.75
C PHE A 110 -16.56 4.17 -16.30
N GLU A 111 -16.80 4.77 -17.45
CA GLU A 111 -18.14 4.98 -18.03
C GLU A 111 -18.76 3.73 -18.69
N LYS A 112 -18.05 2.59 -18.71
CA LYS A 112 -18.52 1.34 -19.32
C LYS A 112 -18.72 0.25 -18.26
N ALA A 113 -19.38 -0.85 -18.65
CA ALA A 113 -19.51 -2.03 -17.81
C ALA A 113 -18.14 -2.68 -17.57
N ILE A 114 -17.90 -3.16 -16.35
CA ILE A 114 -16.65 -3.86 -16.01
C ILE A 114 -16.69 -5.32 -16.45
N PRO A 115 -17.69 -6.14 -16.01
CA PRO A 115 -17.77 -7.53 -16.46
C PRO A 115 -18.30 -7.62 -17.89
N MET A 116 -18.03 -8.74 -18.52
CA MET A 116 -18.72 -9.11 -19.76
C MET A 116 -20.21 -9.28 -19.49
N MET A 117 -21.02 -8.70 -20.34
CA MET A 117 -22.48 -8.84 -20.29
C MET A 117 -23.00 -9.36 -21.62
N MET A 118 -23.92 -10.33 -21.56
CA MET A 118 -24.59 -10.90 -22.74
C MET A 118 -26.09 -10.77 -22.60
N THR A 119 -26.73 -10.28 -23.67
CA THR A 119 -28.17 -10.24 -23.82
C THR A 119 -28.55 -10.72 -25.20
N ALA A 120 -29.83 -10.91 -25.46
CA ALA A 120 -30.35 -11.20 -26.81
C ALA A 120 -29.98 -10.10 -27.84
N ALA A 121 -29.77 -8.87 -27.37
CA ALA A 121 -29.38 -7.72 -28.19
C ALA A 121 -27.88 -7.66 -28.53
N GLY A 122 -27.06 -8.50 -27.90
CA GLY A 122 -25.60 -8.53 -28.15
C GLY A 122 -24.74 -8.69 -26.89
N THR A 123 -23.43 -8.59 -27.08
CA THR A 123 -22.42 -8.76 -26.04
C THR A 123 -21.64 -7.48 -25.80
N ILE A 124 -21.51 -7.09 -24.54
CA ILE A 124 -20.59 -6.06 -24.08
C ILE A 124 -19.32 -6.77 -23.57
N PRO A 125 -18.13 -6.51 -24.15
CA PRO A 125 -16.90 -7.15 -23.69
C PRO A 125 -16.51 -6.65 -22.30
N ALA A 126 -15.78 -7.49 -21.54
CA ALA A 126 -15.23 -7.09 -20.25
C ALA A 126 -14.16 -6.00 -20.40
N ALA A 127 -14.12 -5.09 -19.45
CA ALA A 127 -13.08 -4.09 -19.35
C ALA A 127 -11.70 -4.74 -19.17
N LYS A 128 -10.67 -4.16 -19.79
CA LYS A 128 -9.28 -4.59 -19.70
C LYS A 128 -8.50 -3.66 -18.79
N VAL A 129 -7.93 -4.24 -17.76
CA VAL A 129 -7.15 -3.54 -16.73
C VAL A 129 -5.69 -3.95 -16.83
N LEU A 130 -4.79 -2.99 -16.83
CA LEU A 130 -3.35 -3.21 -16.68
C LEU A 130 -2.93 -2.76 -15.28
N VAL A 131 -2.28 -3.65 -14.54
CA VAL A 131 -1.65 -3.33 -13.25
C VAL A 131 -0.13 -3.29 -13.43
N VAL A 132 0.47 -2.15 -13.16
CA VAL A 132 1.92 -1.94 -13.24
C VAL A 132 2.52 -2.02 -11.84
N GLY A 133 3.27 -3.10 -11.59
CA GLY A 133 3.78 -3.46 -10.27
C GLY A 133 2.90 -4.49 -9.56
N ALA A 134 3.47 -5.67 -9.29
CA ALA A 134 2.79 -6.77 -8.60
C ALA A 134 3.30 -6.95 -7.16
N GLY A 135 3.45 -5.83 -6.43
CA GLY A 135 3.64 -5.83 -4.99
C GLY A 135 2.33 -6.05 -4.25
N VAL A 136 2.29 -5.83 -2.93
CA VAL A 136 1.09 -6.06 -2.11
C VAL A 136 -0.13 -5.30 -2.66
N ALA A 137 0.02 -4.01 -2.99
CA ALA A 137 -1.05 -3.21 -3.58
C ALA A 137 -1.48 -3.74 -4.95
N GLY A 138 -0.52 -4.03 -5.84
CA GLY A 138 -0.80 -4.53 -7.18
C GLY A 138 -1.49 -5.90 -7.17
N LEU A 139 -1.02 -6.84 -6.35
CA LEU A 139 -1.67 -8.15 -6.22
C LEU A 139 -3.12 -8.03 -5.70
N GLN A 140 -3.35 -7.13 -4.74
CA GLN A 140 -4.71 -6.86 -4.27
C GLN A 140 -5.56 -6.20 -5.36
N ALA A 141 -5.00 -5.27 -6.13
CA ALA A 141 -5.70 -4.67 -7.27
C ALA A 141 -6.08 -5.73 -8.32
N ILE A 142 -5.16 -6.63 -8.67
CA ILE A 142 -5.41 -7.76 -9.57
C ILE A 142 -6.57 -8.62 -9.06
N ALA A 143 -6.48 -9.06 -7.79
CA ALA A 143 -7.51 -9.89 -7.18
C ALA A 143 -8.89 -9.20 -7.16
N THR A 144 -8.93 -7.92 -6.84
CA THR A 144 -10.16 -7.13 -6.79
C THR A 144 -10.76 -6.95 -8.19
N ALA A 145 -9.96 -6.52 -9.16
CA ALA A 145 -10.43 -6.32 -10.54
C ALA A 145 -10.92 -7.62 -11.19
N LYS A 146 -10.23 -8.74 -10.92
CA LYS A 146 -10.66 -10.08 -11.38
C LYS A 146 -12.01 -10.48 -10.79
N ARG A 147 -12.22 -10.30 -9.49
CA ARG A 147 -13.50 -10.61 -8.84
C ARG A 147 -14.65 -9.77 -9.39
N MET A 148 -14.38 -8.56 -9.84
CA MET A 148 -15.37 -7.68 -10.49
C MET A 148 -15.57 -7.98 -11.97
N GLY A 149 -14.92 -8.99 -12.52
CA GLY A 149 -15.12 -9.51 -13.88
C GLY A 149 -14.27 -8.86 -14.95
N ALA A 150 -13.25 -8.07 -14.61
CA ALA A 150 -12.33 -7.51 -15.57
C ALA A 150 -11.36 -8.56 -16.15
N ILE A 151 -10.85 -8.31 -17.35
CA ILE A 151 -9.69 -9.00 -17.91
C ILE A 151 -8.45 -8.26 -17.42
N VAL A 152 -7.64 -8.91 -16.58
CA VAL A 152 -6.50 -8.27 -15.92
C VAL A 152 -5.19 -8.73 -16.52
N PHE A 153 -4.38 -7.74 -16.91
CA PHE A 153 -2.97 -7.88 -17.28
C PHE A 153 -2.14 -7.26 -16.16
N ALA A 154 -0.94 -7.78 -15.92
CA ALA A 154 -0.01 -7.19 -14.97
C ALA A 154 1.43 -7.33 -15.44
N THR A 155 2.28 -6.41 -15.01
CA THR A 155 3.72 -6.47 -15.22
C THR A 155 4.45 -6.10 -13.95
N ASP A 156 5.61 -6.73 -13.73
CA ASP A 156 6.55 -6.41 -12.65
C ASP A 156 7.97 -6.68 -13.17
N VAL A 157 8.94 -5.99 -12.64
CA VAL A 157 10.37 -6.24 -12.96
C VAL A 157 10.89 -7.52 -12.31
N ARG A 158 10.21 -8.03 -11.28
CA ARG A 158 10.54 -9.26 -10.57
C ARG A 158 9.79 -10.43 -11.21
N MET A 159 10.52 -11.36 -11.79
CA MET A 159 9.92 -12.56 -12.39
C MET A 159 9.23 -13.47 -11.39
N THR A 160 9.63 -13.42 -10.11
CA THR A 160 8.98 -14.15 -9.00
C THR A 160 7.52 -13.74 -8.81
N SER A 161 7.13 -12.53 -9.22
CA SER A 161 5.75 -12.05 -9.18
C SER A 161 4.83 -12.72 -10.20
N LYS A 162 5.38 -13.37 -11.25
CA LYS A 162 4.59 -13.99 -12.33
C LYS A 162 3.62 -15.05 -11.80
N GLU A 163 4.13 -15.98 -11.01
CA GLU A 163 3.31 -17.06 -10.43
C GLU A 163 2.17 -16.51 -9.55
N GLN A 164 2.47 -15.46 -8.77
CA GLN A 164 1.49 -14.81 -7.91
C GLN A 164 0.37 -14.16 -8.74
N VAL A 165 0.72 -13.44 -9.82
CA VAL A 165 -0.25 -12.81 -10.74
C VAL A 165 -1.13 -13.87 -11.41
N GLU A 166 -0.51 -14.93 -11.93
CA GLU A 166 -1.22 -16.00 -12.62
C GLU A 166 -2.14 -16.80 -11.69
N SER A 167 -1.73 -17.01 -10.43
CA SER A 167 -2.56 -17.65 -9.41
C SER A 167 -3.82 -16.86 -9.07
N LEU A 168 -3.78 -15.54 -9.22
CA LEU A 168 -4.95 -14.65 -9.08
C LEU A 168 -5.79 -14.55 -10.36
N GLY A 169 -5.40 -15.26 -11.43
CA GLY A 169 -6.08 -15.27 -12.73
C GLY A 169 -5.76 -14.06 -13.60
N GLY A 170 -4.72 -13.30 -13.28
CA GLY A 170 -4.17 -12.25 -14.14
C GLY A 170 -3.28 -12.84 -15.25
N LYS A 171 -3.04 -12.07 -16.31
CA LYS A 171 -2.08 -12.40 -17.36
C LYS A 171 -0.82 -11.59 -17.14
N PHE A 172 0.29 -12.27 -16.87
CA PHE A 172 1.58 -11.59 -16.67
C PHE A 172 2.20 -11.22 -18.01
N LEU A 173 2.55 -9.94 -18.15
CA LEU A 173 3.27 -9.40 -19.31
C LEU A 173 4.77 -9.39 -18.99
N THR A 174 5.55 -10.06 -19.81
CA THR A 174 7.00 -10.13 -19.66
C THR A 174 7.68 -9.89 -20.99
N VAL A 175 8.87 -9.33 -20.94
CA VAL A 175 9.75 -9.16 -22.07
C VAL A 175 10.56 -10.45 -22.26
N GLU A 176 10.70 -10.94 -23.49
CA GLU A 176 11.54 -12.11 -23.79
C GLU A 176 13.00 -11.83 -23.38
N GLY A 177 13.61 -12.80 -22.67
CA GLY A 177 14.97 -12.67 -22.15
C GLY A 177 15.06 -11.79 -20.88
N SER A 178 13.94 -11.56 -20.19
CA SER A 178 13.95 -10.79 -18.93
C SER A 178 14.77 -11.49 -17.85
N GLU A 179 15.73 -10.75 -17.27
CA GLU A 179 16.45 -11.16 -16.07
C GLU A 179 15.57 -10.92 -14.83
N ASN A 180 15.79 -11.72 -13.80
CA ASN A 180 15.13 -11.48 -12.50
C ASN A 180 15.80 -10.28 -11.82
N LEU A 181 15.09 -9.15 -11.78
CA LEU A 181 15.55 -7.90 -11.18
C LEU A 181 15.08 -7.80 -9.72
N GLU A 182 15.37 -8.81 -8.91
CA GLU A 182 15.04 -8.85 -7.49
C GLU A 182 16.29 -8.73 -6.62
N THR A 183 16.20 -7.95 -5.52
CA THR A 183 17.20 -7.90 -4.46
C THR A 183 16.95 -9.01 -3.43
N GLU A 184 17.93 -9.33 -2.59
CA GLU A 184 17.76 -10.28 -1.47
C GLU A 184 16.64 -9.89 -0.50
N GLY A 185 16.30 -8.60 -0.42
CA GLY A 185 15.17 -8.08 0.37
C GLY A 185 13.83 -8.07 -0.34
N GLY A 186 13.70 -8.63 -1.56
CA GLY A 186 12.44 -8.69 -2.33
C GLY A 186 12.07 -7.37 -3.03
N TYR A 187 13.00 -6.40 -3.12
CA TYR A 187 12.80 -5.15 -3.86
C TYR A 187 13.31 -5.28 -5.30
N ALA A 188 12.78 -4.44 -6.19
CA ALA A 188 13.24 -4.35 -7.56
C ALA A 188 14.66 -3.76 -7.63
N LYS A 189 15.53 -4.36 -8.47
CA LYS A 189 16.82 -3.78 -8.88
C LYS A 189 16.62 -2.81 -10.03
N GLU A 190 17.61 -1.97 -10.26
CA GLU A 190 17.61 -1.11 -11.44
C GLU A 190 17.80 -1.93 -12.72
N ALA A 191 16.89 -1.73 -13.70
CA ALA A 191 16.90 -2.43 -14.97
C ALA A 191 17.91 -1.80 -15.95
N SER A 192 18.49 -2.62 -16.83
CA SER A 192 19.34 -2.14 -17.92
C SER A 192 18.56 -1.24 -18.90
N ALA A 193 19.26 -0.36 -19.62
CA ALA A 193 18.64 0.52 -20.61
C ALA A 193 17.93 -0.27 -21.73
N GLU A 194 18.50 -1.41 -22.14
CA GLU A 194 17.90 -2.28 -23.14
C GLU A 194 16.60 -2.91 -22.64
N PHE A 195 16.59 -3.40 -21.40
CA PHE A 195 15.39 -3.96 -20.78
C PHE A 195 14.30 -2.90 -20.64
N LYS A 196 14.65 -1.69 -20.17
CA LYS A 196 13.71 -0.56 -20.05
C LYS A 196 13.05 -0.25 -21.39
N LYS A 197 13.82 -0.22 -22.49
CA LYS A 197 13.29 0.05 -23.83
C LYS A 197 12.35 -1.05 -24.30
N LYS A 198 12.73 -2.33 -24.17
CA LYS A 198 11.86 -3.46 -24.54
C LYS A 198 10.55 -3.46 -23.72
N GLN A 199 10.65 -3.12 -22.43
CA GLN A 199 9.48 -3.01 -21.56
C GLN A 199 8.58 -1.84 -21.98
N GLU A 200 9.15 -0.70 -22.33
CA GLU A 200 8.42 0.46 -22.84
C GLU A 200 7.67 0.14 -24.15
N ASP A 201 8.34 -0.53 -25.10
CA ASP A 201 7.72 -0.96 -26.35
C ASP A 201 6.54 -1.91 -26.10
N LEU A 202 6.73 -2.93 -25.24
CA LEU A 202 5.68 -3.88 -24.86
C LEU A 202 4.49 -3.18 -24.20
N LEU A 203 4.76 -2.26 -23.27
CA LEU A 203 3.72 -1.49 -22.57
C LEU A 203 2.98 -0.57 -23.54
N SER A 204 3.69 0.11 -24.43
CA SER A 204 3.10 1.01 -25.43
C SER A 204 2.12 0.27 -26.34
N GLU A 205 2.47 -0.93 -26.82
CA GLU A 205 1.59 -1.76 -27.63
C GLU A 205 0.39 -2.33 -26.81
N THR A 206 0.63 -2.66 -25.57
CA THR A 206 -0.41 -3.17 -24.68
C THR A 206 -1.42 -2.08 -24.34
N LEU A 207 -0.97 -0.88 -23.99
CA LEU A 207 -1.81 0.26 -23.59
C LEU A 207 -2.84 0.64 -24.65
N LYS A 208 -2.57 0.42 -25.94
CA LYS A 208 -3.53 0.65 -27.03
C LYS A 208 -4.83 -0.17 -26.88
N LYS A 209 -4.81 -1.23 -26.08
CA LYS A 209 -5.91 -2.20 -25.91
C LYS A 209 -6.45 -2.24 -24.48
N ILE A 210 -5.94 -1.39 -23.60
CA ILE A 210 -6.30 -1.33 -22.18
C ILE A 210 -7.30 -0.20 -21.95
N ASP A 211 -8.28 -0.46 -21.12
CA ASP A 211 -9.30 0.52 -20.71
C ASP A 211 -8.88 1.29 -19.45
N ILE A 212 -8.21 0.62 -18.49
CA ILE A 212 -7.85 1.17 -17.19
C ILE A 212 -6.43 0.76 -16.83
N VAL A 213 -5.63 1.70 -16.33
CA VAL A 213 -4.28 1.44 -15.80
C VAL A 213 -4.25 1.76 -14.32
N ILE A 214 -3.65 0.85 -13.53
CA ILE A 214 -3.40 1.02 -12.09
C ILE A 214 -1.90 0.85 -11.87
N CYS A 215 -1.23 1.85 -11.26
CA CYS A 215 0.21 1.86 -10.99
C CYS A 215 0.52 2.41 -9.59
#